data_c8b26d22022d9230d85e129070b8c247
#
_entry.id   c8b26d22022d9230d85e129070b8c247
#
_cell.length_a   1.000
_cell.length_b   1.000
_cell.length_c   1.000
_cell.angle_alpha   90.00
_cell.angle_beta   90.00
_cell.angle_gamma   90.00
#
_symmetry.space_group_name_H-M   'P 1'
#
loop_
_entity.id
_entity.type
_entity.pdbx_description
1 polymer ?
#
loop_
_entity_poly.entity_id
_entity_poly.type
_entity_poly.pdbx_seq_one_letter_code
_entity_poly.pdbx_strand_id
1 'polypeptide(L)'
;MRMLLRVSIPVDTGNAAAKAGTLGPTVQRLVASLKPEAVYFFPDDNGQRSASIVFDMQDSSQIAAIAEPWFIEFNAKVSIRPCMSPEDLAKGLSTMS
;
A
#
# COMPACT_ATOMS: atom_id res chain seq x y z
N MET A 1 -13.13 1.30 7.22
CA MET A 1 -12.52 2.64 7.02
C MET A 1 -11.59 2.58 5.82
N ARG A 2 -11.73 3.53 4.92
CA ARG A 2 -10.86 3.60 3.73
C ARG A 2 -9.45 3.98 4.13
N MET A 3 -8.47 3.19 3.68
CA MET A 3 -7.06 3.38 3.99
C MET A 3 -6.25 3.53 2.71
N LEU A 4 -5.18 4.31 2.81
CA LEU A 4 -4.17 4.39 1.76
C LEU A 4 -2.90 3.72 2.27
N LEU A 5 -2.52 2.65 1.60
CA LEU A 5 -1.25 1.96 1.82
C LEU A 5 -0.29 2.40 0.72
N ARG A 6 0.88 2.88 1.13
CA ARG A 6 1.97 3.15 0.19
C ARG A 6 3.16 2.31 0.57
N VAL A 7 3.71 1.63 -0.42
CA VAL A 7 4.90 0.81 -0.23
C VAL A 7 5.98 1.26 -1.20
N SER A 8 7.22 1.21 -0.76
CA SER A 8 8.38 1.52 -1.60
C SER A 8 9.41 0.42 -1.36
N ILE A 9 9.87 -0.21 -2.44
CA ILE A 9 10.77 -1.36 -2.40
C ILE A 9 12.18 -0.87 -2.78
N PRO A 10 13.20 -1.12 -1.92
CA PRO A 10 14.57 -0.76 -2.27
C PRO A 10 14.97 -1.38 -3.61
N VAL A 11 15.77 -0.63 -4.39
CA VAL A 11 16.13 -1.04 -5.75
C VAL A 11 16.80 -2.41 -5.77
N ASP A 12 17.75 -2.64 -4.88
CA ASP A 12 18.50 -3.90 -4.84
C ASP A 12 17.60 -5.09 -4.45
N THR A 13 16.74 -4.92 -3.45
CA THR A 13 15.79 -5.96 -3.05
C THR A 13 14.82 -6.27 -4.18
N GLY A 14 14.27 -5.23 -4.81
CA GLY A 14 13.37 -5.40 -5.94
C GLY A 14 14.06 -6.07 -7.13
N ASN A 15 15.31 -5.71 -7.41
CA ASN A 15 16.08 -6.33 -8.48
C ASN A 15 16.30 -7.82 -8.22
N ALA A 16 16.66 -8.20 -6.99
CA ALA A 16 16.85 -9.59 -6.63
C ALA A 16 15.55 -10.40 -6.83
N ALA A 17 14.43 -9.86 -6.39
CA ALA A 17 13.13 -10.52 -6.55
C ALA A 17 12.72 -10.62 -8.03
N ALA A 18 12.99 -9.58 -8.82
CA ALA A 18 12.69 -9.58 -10.25
C ALA A 18 13.50 -10.63 -10.99
N LYS A 19 14.81 -10.72 -10.69
CA LYS A 19 15.68 -11.72 -11.30
C LYS A 19 15.30 -13.14 -10.91
N ALA A 20 14.81 -13.33 -9.68
CA ALA A 20 14.34 -14.63 -9.20
C ALA A 20 12.96 -15.00 -9.74
N GLY A 21 12.26 -14.07 -10.39
CA GLY A 21 10.91 -14.29 -10.89
C GLY A 21 9.83 -14.25 -9.82
N THR A 22 10.14 -13.75 -8.62
CA THR A 22 9.21 -13.76 -7.48
C THR A 22 8.56 -12.40 -7.24
N LEU A 23 9.05 -11.33 -7.84
CA LEU A 23 8.55 -9.97 -7.59
C LEU A 23 7.05 -9.86 -7.93
N GLY A 24 6.69 -10.18 -9.17
CA GLY A 24 5.30 -10.07 -9.63
C GLY A 24 4.34 -10.95 -8.84
N PRO A 25 4.60 -12.26 -8.74
CA PRO A 25 3.70 -13.15 -7.99
C PRO A 25 3.51 -12.75 -6.54
N THR A 26 4.59 -12.34 -5.85
CA THR A 26 4.50 -11.93 -4.45
C THR A 26 3.68 -10.64 -4.31
N VAL A 27 3.94 -9.63 -5.14
CA VAL A 27 3.18 -8.37 -5.12
C VAL A 27 1.70 -8.65 -5.39
N GLN A 28 1.40 -9.48 -6.41
CA GLN A 28 0.02 -9.80 -6.74
C GLN A 28 -0.71 -10.48 -5.58
N ARG A 29 -0.03 -11.40 -4.89
CA ARG A 29 -0.61 -12.09 -3.75
C ARG A 29 -0.91 -11.12 -2.60
N LEU A 30 0.03 -10.25 -2.28
CA LEU A 30 -0.15 -9.29 -1.19
C LEU A 30 -1.26 -8.29 -1.52
N VAL A 31 -1.31 -7.80 -2.75
CA VAL A 31 -2.35 -6.87 -3.20
C VAL A 31 -3.73 -7.54 -3.17
N ALA A 32 -3.83 -8.76 -3.70
CA ALA A 32 -5.10 -9.47 -3.76
C ALA A 32 -5.69 -9.72 -2.36
N SER A 33 -4.84 -9.95 -1.36
CA SER A 33 -5.30 -10.20 0.01
C SER A 33 -6.06 -9.01 0.61
N LEU A 34 -5.82 -7.81 0.10
CA LEU A 34 -6.45 -6.58 0.60
C LEU A 34 -7.82 -6.31 -0.05
N LYS A 35 -8.16 -7.00 -1.14
CA LYS A 35 -9.38 -6.74 -1.92
C LYS A 35 -9.53 -5.26 -2.23
N PRO A 36 -8.55 -4.65 -2.91
CA PRO A 36 -8.45 -3.21 -2.97
C PRO A 36 -9.52 -2.56 -3.83
N GLU A 37 -9.86 -1.33 -3.47
CA GLU A 37 -10.70 -0.43 -4.25
C GLU A 37 -9.94 0.11 -5.47
N ALA A 38 -8.64 0.39 -5.29
CA ALA A 38 -7.77 0.91 -6.35
C ALA A 38 -6.33 0.55 -6.04
N VAL A 39 -5.55 0.29 -7.10
CA VAL A 39 -4.12 -0.02 -7.00
C VAL A 39 -3.41 0.65 -8.15
N TYR A 40 -2.29 1.34 -7.87
CA TYR A 40 -1.43 1.92 -8.88
C TYR A 40 0.02 1.64 -8.53
N PHE A 41 0.82 1.32 -9.56
CA PHE A 41 2.25 1.07 -9.43
C PHE A 41 3.00 2.15 -10.17
N PHE A 42 4.11 2.62 -9.60
CA PHE A 42 4.87 3.73 -10.17
C PHE A 42 6.28 3.75 -9.59
N PRO A 43 7.26 4.32 -10.31
CA PRO A 43 8.54 4.67 -9.71
C PRO A 43 8.34 5.94 -8.87
N ASP A 44 8.86 5.93 -7.64
CA ASP A 44 8.74 7.12 -6.79
C ASP A 44 9.87 8.12 -7.06
N ASP A 45 9.86 9.23 -6.30
CA ASP A 45 10.86 10.29 -6.48
C ASP A 45 12.29 9.82 -6.20
N ASN A 46 12.44 8.73 -5.47
CA ASN A 46 13.75 8.13 -5.18
C ASN A 46 14.12 7.04 -6.20
N GLY A 47 13.33 6.87 -7.25
CA GLY A 47 13.57 5.87 -8.27
C GLY A 47 13.31 4.44 -7.83
N GLN A 48 12.55 4.25 -6.76
CA GLN A 48 12.21 2.92 -6.23
C GLN A 48 10.84 2.48 -6.73
N ARG A 49 10.68 1.16 -6.91
CA ARG A 49 9.38 0.56 -7.24
C ARG A 49 8.42 0.83 -6.10
N SER A 50 7.26 1.39 -6.42
CA SER A 50 6.28 1.80 -5.41
C SER A 50 4.87 1.45 -5.82
N ALA A 51 3.98 1.41 -4.85
CA ALA A 51 2.56 1.20 -5.08
C ALA A 51 1.74 2.08 -4.14
N SER A 52 0.58 2.51 -4.63
CA SER A 52 -0.46 3.12 -3.82
C SER A 52 -1.68 2.23 -3.90
N ILE A 53 -2.19 1.81 -2.75
CA ILE A 53 -3.29 0.84 -2.65
C ILE A 53 -4.35 1.42 -1.74
N VAL A 54 -5.57 1.55 -2.25
CA VAL A 54 -6.72 2.01 -1.46
C VAL A 54 -7.57 0.79 -1.14
N PHE A 55 -7.85 0.58 0.14
CA PHE A 55 -8.58 -0.60 0.60
C PHE A 55 -9.37 -0.29 1.86
N ASP A 56 -10.29 -1.17 2.22
CA ASP A 56 -11.07 -1.04 3.44
C ASP A 56 -10.40 -1.81 4.57
N MET A 57 -10.20 -1.15 5.71
CA MET A 57 -9.70 -1.77 6.92
C MET A 57 -10.76 -1.64 8.01
N GLN A 58 -11.10 -2.73 8.68
CA GLN A 58 -12.16 -2.73 9.66
C GLN A 58 -11.67 -2.40 11.07
N ASP A 59 -10.42 -2.77 11.38
CA ASP A 59 -9.90 -2.65 12.73
C ASP A 59 -8.40 -2.39 12.67
N SER A 60 -7.92 -1.54 13.55
CA SER A 60 -6.48 -1.21 13.62
C SER A 60 -5.60 -2.42 13.93
N SER A 61 -6.17 -3.47 14.55
CA SER A 61 -5.42 -4.71 14.78
C SER A 61 -4.97 -5.39 13.49
N GLN A 62 -5.57 -5.05 12.36
CA GLN A 62 -5.20 -5.62 11.06
C GLN A 62 -3.91 -5.03 10.49
N ILE A 63 -3.42 -3.92 11.03
CA ILE A 63 -2.25 -3.21 10.48
C ILE A 63 -1.04 -4.13 10.38
N ALA A 64 -0.75 -4.92 11.41
CA ALA A 64 0.41 -5.79 11.41
C ALA A 64 0.35 -6.82 10.28
N ALA A 65 -0.78 -7.49 10.10
CA ALA A 65 -0.94 -8.48 9.04
C ALA A 65 -0.86 -7.86 7.66
N ILE A 66 -1.22 -6.58 7.53
CA ILE A 66 -1.16 -5.85 6.26
C ILE A 66 0.27 -5.41 5.95
N ALA A 67 0.97 -4.86 6.93
CA ALA A 67 2.27 -4.23 6.73
C ALA A 67 3.44 -5.21 6.75
N GLU A 68 3.42 -6.17 7.67
CA GLU A 68 4.57 -7.06 7.89
C GLU A 68 5.00 -7.85 6.65
N PRO A 69 4.10 -8.38 5.82
CA PRO A 69 4.55 -9.09 4.61
C PRO A 69 5.42 -8.23 3.70
N TRP A 70 5.14 -6.94 3.60
CA TRP A 70 5.94 -6.02 2.79
C TRP A 70 7.33 -5.81 3.39
N PHE A 71 7.42 -5.71 4.71
CA PHE A 71 8.71 -5.62 5.40
C PHE A 71 9.53 -6.89 5.17
N ILE A 72 8.93 -8.03 5.43
CA ILE A 72 9.64 -9.32 5.40
C ILE A 72 10.05 -9.70 3.98
N GLU A 73 9.15 -9.56 3.02
CA GLU A 73 9.41 -10.00 1.64
C GLU A 73 10.36 -9.06 0.90
N PHE A 74 10.29 -7.75 1.17
CA PHE A 74 10.96 -6.76 0.32
C PHE A 74 11.81 -5.74 1.06
N ASN A 75 11.92 -5.78 2.36
CA ASN A 75 12.52 -4.68 3.14
C ASN A 75 11.89 -3.34 2.78
N ALA A 76 10.59 -3.34 2.49
CA ALA A 76 9.91 -2.16 1.99
C ALA A 76 9.72 -1.11 3.07
N LYS A 77 9.66 0.14 2.65
CA LYS A 77 9.10 1.21 3.47
C LYS A 77 7.58 1.18 3.30
N VAL A 78 6.86 1.25 4.40
CA VAL A 78 5.41 1.15 4.41
C VAL A 78 4.82 2.37 5.11
N SER A 79 3.84 2.98 4.48
CA SER A 79 3.03 4.04 5.05
C SER A 79 1.57 3.60 4.95
N ILE A 80 0.83 3.66 6.04
CA ILE A 80 -0.57 3.32 6.07
C ILE A 80 -1.32 4.40 6.84
N ARG A 81 -2.38 4.95 6.23
CA ARG A 81 -3.13 6.05 6.82
C ARG A 81 -4.57 6.05 6.33
N PRO A 82 -5.51 6.58 7.10
CA PRO A 82 -6.85 6.83 6.60
C PRO A 82 -6.81 7.83 5.46
N CYS A 83 -7.70 7.65 4.50
CA CYS A 83 -7.89 8.61 3.43
C CYS A 83 -9.38 8.89 3.22
N MET A 84 -9.66 10.03 2.60
CA MET A 84 -11.02 10.51 2.39
C MET A 84 -11.34 10.54 0.91
N SER A 85 -12.57 10.13 0.56
CA SER A 85 -13.13 10.46 -0.74
C SER A 85 -13.51 11.94 -0.78
N PRO A 86 -13.79 12.51 -1.98
CA PRO A 86 -14.32 13.86 -2.06
C PRO A 86 -15.58 14.05 -1.22
N GLU A 87 -16.45 13.03 -1.15
CA GLU A 87 -17.67 13.07 -0.35
C GLU A 87 -17.35 13.10 1.15
N ASP A 88 -16.37 12.32 1.59
CA ASP A 88 -15.93 12.33 2.99
C ASP A 88 -15.39 13.69 3.38
N LEU A 89 -14.58 14.29 2.51
CA LEU A 89 -14.02 15.63 2.75
C LEU A 89 -15.12 16.66 2.85
N ALA A 90 -16.07 16.65 1.91
CA ALA A 90 -17.19 17.58 1.91
C ALA A 90 -18.01 17.46 3.20
N LYS A 91 -18.28 16.23 3.62
CA LYS A 91 -19.02 15.97 4.87
C LYS A 91 -18.26 16.51 6.08
N GLY A 92 -16.96 16.26 6.14
CA GLY A 92 -16.12 16.74 7.24
C GLY A 92 -16.07 18.26 7.29
N LEU A 93 -15.93 18.91 6.14
CA LEU A 93 -15.90 20.37 6.07
C LEU A 93 -17.24 20.99 6.47
N SER A 94 -18.35 20.31 6.19
CA SER A 94 -19.69 20.81 6.53
C SER A 94 -19.93 20.85 8.04
N THR A 95 -19.13 20.16 8.84
CA THR A 95 -19.22 20.18 10.29
C THR A 95 -18.39 21.28 10.94
N MET A 96 -17.60 22.01 10.15
CA MET A 96 -16.83 23.14 10.64
C MET A 96 -17.75 24.34 10.79
N SER A 97 -17.66 25.01 11.90
CA SER A 97 -18.46 26.21 12.18
C SER A 97 -17.63 27.46 12.07
#